data_e15484d8ebf8134abf39b458b21d8008
#
_entry.id   e15484d8ebf8134abf39b458b21d8008
#
_cell.length_a   1.000
_cell.length_b   1.000
_cell.length_c   1.000
_cell.angle_alpha   90.00
_cell.angle_beta   90.00
_cell.angle_gamma   90.00
#
_symmetry.space_group_name_H-M   'P 1'
#
loop_
_entity.id
_entity.type
_entity.pdbx_description
1 polymer ?
#
loop_
_entity_poly.entity_id
_entity_poly.type
_entity_poly.pdbx_seq_one_letter_code
_entity_poly.pdbx_strand_id
1 'polypeptide(L)'
;MTISRSNNIKKVIPFIFVVFLLSINPGCDFNERPDSGSDHVIDLEGNWKFSIGDDSAWASPDYNDQDWEEIKVPSSWENEGYYGYNGFAWYRKTFKISNDFKGKDLYLNLGYVDDADETYFNGTLVGISGGFPPYYLTAYTAFRKYYIPKQLVKEGDNTIAVRVYDIQLEGGIIKGPVRIYSTEQNKSLSADLIPDINLTGVWKFETGDNPEWKEKKFDDFSWKNIFVPGVWEAQGFGGYDGFAWYRKSFSLPDKYAGTKMIFLLGKVDDIDQTFINGSLVGETGDWNFNRIPRSFNQNNEWEIFRAYFIPEEILKAGEENVISVRVYDGMVDGGIYDGPIGLITQEEYTAYWKNRKHD
;
A
#
# COMPACT_ATOMS: atom_id res chain seq x y z
N MET A 1 -71.57 -60.22 20.17
CA MET A 1 -70.19 -60.54 19.93
C MET A 1 -69.87 -60.13 18.49
N THR A 2 -69.33 -58.92 18.29
CA THR A 2 -69.08 -58.38 16.95
C THR A 2 -67.67 -57.80 16.94
N ILE A 3 -66.78 -58.45 16.21
CA ILE A 3 -65.40 -58.12 16.13
C ILE A 3 -65.22 -57.04 15.04
N SER A 4 -64.83 -55.85 15.46
CA SER A 4 -64.45 -54.74 14.56
C SER A 4 -62.99 -54.91 14.11
N ARG A 5 -62.73 -55.04 12.81
CA ARG A 5 -61.38 -55.00 12.20
C ARG A 5 -60.99 -53.55 11.96
N SER A 6 -59.96 -53.10 12.59
CA SER A 6 -59.32 -51.78 12.31
C SER A 6 -58.32 -51.96 11.16
N ASN A 7 -58.55 -51.20 10.05
CA ASN A 7 -57.66 -51.08 8.92
C ASN A 7 -56.64 -49.99 9.22
N ASN A 8 -55.40 -50.37 9.44
CA ASN A 8 -54.26 -49.46 9.50
C ASN A 8 -53.78 -49.16 8.07
N ILE A 9 -54.13 -47.98 7.56
CA ILE A 9 -53.56 -47.44 6.31
C ILE A 9 -52.25 -46.77 6.70
N LYS A 10 -51.11 -47.38 6.32
CA LYS A 10 -49.78 -46.75 6.36
C LYS A 10 -49.71 -45.66 5.29
N LYS A 11 -49.67 -44.40 5.74
CA LYS A 11 -49.33 -43.27 4.89
C LYS A 11 -47.85 -43.36 4.54
N VAL A 12 -47.50 -43.62 3.31
CA VAL A 12 -46.18 -43.49 2.75
C VAL A 12 -45.99 -42.01 2.45
N ILE A 13 -45.11 -41.34 3.18
CA ILE A 13 -44.66 -39.97 2.91
C ILE A 13 -43.54 -40.05 1.89
N PRO A 14 -43.65 -39.45 0.70
CA PRO A 14 -42.53 -39.41 -0.23
C PRO A 14 -41.48 -38.45 0.33
N PHE A 15 -40.27 -38.97 0.56
CA PHE A 15 -39.09 -38.18 0.84
C PHE A 15 -38.73 -37.42 -0.43
N ILE A 16 -39.03 -36.13 -0.47
CA ILE A 16 -38.53 -35.24 -1.50
C ILE A 16 -37.08 -34.95 -1.17
N PHE A 17 -36.17 -35.54 -1.92
CA PHE A 17 -34.76 -35.19 -1.93
C PHE A 17 -34.65 -33.80 -2.57
N VAL A 18 -34.56 -32.75 -1.74
CA VAL A 18 -34.15 -31.42 -2.21
C VAL A 18 -32.65 -31.50 -2.42
N VAL A 19 -32.24 -31.70 -3.67
CA VAL A 19 -30.84 -31.53 -4.08
C VAL A 19 -30.56 -30.02 -4.00
N PHE A 20 -29.90 -29.61 -2.93
CA PHE A 20 -29.25 -28.32 -2.88
C PHE A 20 -28.10 -28.35 -3.90
N LEU A 21 -28.36 -27.86 -5.10
CA LEU A 21 -27.31 -27.41 -6.00
C LEU A 21 -26.60 -26.24 -5.30
N LEU A 22 -25.52 -26.56 -4.60
CA LEU A 22 -24.50 -25.57 -4.29
C LEU A 22 -24.02 -25.01 -5.62
N SER A 23 -24.57 -23.85 -6.00
CA SER A 23 -23.95 -22.99 -6.98
C SER A 23 -22.57 -22.61 -6.41
N ILE A 24 -21.57 -23.35 -6.83
CA ILE A 24 -20.18 -22.92 -6.74
C ILE A 24 -20.14 -21.65 -7.59
N ASN A 25 -20.25 -20.50 -6.94
CA ASN A 25 -19.81 -19.26 -7.56
C ASN A 25 -18.33 -19.52 -7.90
N PRO A 26 -17.94 -19.50 -9.17
CA PRO A 26 -16.53 -19.41 -9.49
C PRO A 26 -16.07 -18.12 -8.82
N GLY A 27 -15.14 -18.25 -7.87
CA GLY A 27 -14.47 -17.12 -7.28
C GLY A 27 -14.13 -16.16 -8.41
N CYS A 28 -14.34 -14.87 -8.21
CA CYS A 28 -13.78 -13.87 -9.08
C CYS A 28 -12.29 -14.15 -9.14
N ASP A 29 -11.83 -14.85 -10.17
CA ASP A 29 -10.48 -14.72 -10.64
C ASP A 29 -10.35 -13.25 -11.01
N PHE A 30 -9.75 -12.48 -10.11
CA PHE A 30 -9.12 -11.23 -10.46
C PHE A 30 -7.95 -11.57 -11.39
N ASN A 31 -8.28 -12.03 -12.60
CA ASN A 31 -7.41 -11.85 -13.72
C ASN A 31 -7.35 -10.33 -13.92
N GLU A 32 -6.39 -9.68 -13.28
CA GLU A 32 -5.97 -8.37 -13.75
C GLU A 32 -5.77 -8.53 -15.26
N ARG A 33 -6.62 -7.88 -16.04
CA ARG A 33 -6.38 -7.77 -17.48
C ARG A 33 -4.97 -7.22 -17.59
N PRO A 34 -4.09 -7.80 -18.41
CA PRO A 34 -2.78 -7.21 -18.62
C PRO A 34 -3.04 -5.75 -18.94
N ASP A 35 -2.40 -4.87 -18.18
CA ASP A 35 -2.52 -3.42 -18.29
C ASP A 35 -2.23 -3.07 -19.76
N SER A 36 -3.29 -2.92 -20.57
CA SER A 36 -3.20 -2.77 -22.03
C SER A 36 -2.64 -1.40 -22.46
N GLY A 37 -2.06 -0.67 -21.51
CA GLY A 37 -1.50 0.67 -21.66
C GLY A 37 -0.10 0.84 -21.09
N SER A 38 0.62 -0.23 -20.68
CA SER A 38 2.03 -0.09 -20.25
C SER A 38 2.94 -0.11 -21.46
N ASP A 39 3.52 1.04 -21.83
CA ASP A 39 4.40 1.13 -22.99
C ASP A 39 5.78 0.49 -22.78
N HIS A 40 6.21 0.32 -21.53
CA HIS A 40 7.50 -0.27 -21.19
C HIS A 40 7.39 -1.19 -19.98
N VAL A 41 7.85 -2.43 -20.14
CA VAL A 41 7.86 -3.45 -19.08
C VAL A 41 9.26 -4.05 -18.97
N ILE A 42 9.77 -4.19 -17.75
CA ILE A 42 11.00 -4.93 -17.43
C ILE A 42 10.57 -6.17 -16.66
N ASP A 43 10.72 -7.33 -17.28
CA ASP A 43 10.50 -8.62 -16.61
C ASP A 43 11.64 -8.88 -15.62
N LEU A 44 11.30 -9.22 -14.40
CA LEU A 44 12.23 -9.51 -13.32
C LEU A 44 12.14 -10.98 -12.86
N GLU A 45 11.28 -11.79 -13.46
CA GLU A 45 11.22 -13.22 -13.16
C GLU A 45 12.52 -13.94 -13.47
N GLY A 46 12.73 -15.09 -12.87
CA GLY A 46 13.93 -15.92 -13.04
C GLY A 46 14.86 -15.89 -11.83
N ASN A 47 16.17 -15.96 -12.02
CA ASN A 47 17.11 -16.11 -10.92
C ASN A 47 17.33 -14.81 -10.15
N TRP A 48 17.24 -14.92 -8.83
CA TRP A 48 17.56 -13.88 -7.85
C TRP A 48 18.60 -14.38 -6.87
N LYS A 49 19.47 -13.51 -6.40
CA LYS A 49 20.33 -13.76 -5.24
C LYS A 49 19.49 -13.92 -4.00
N PHE A 50 19.81 -14.92 -3.17
CA PHE A 50 19.03 -15.30 -2.00
C PHE A 50 19.92 -15.63 -0.82
N SER A 51 19.51 -15.20 0.38
CA SER A 51 20.17 -15.59 1.63
C SER A 51 19.14 -15.67 2.76
N ILE A 52 19.20 -16.73 3.54
CA ILE A 52 18.46 -16.83 4.81
C ILE A 52 19.13 -15.97 5.87
N GLY A 53 18.35 -15.49 6.84
CA GLY A 53 18.80 -14.62 7.91
C GLY A 53 18.33 -13.17 7.71
N ASP A 54 18.83 -12.27 8.55
CA ASP A 54 18.34 -10.90 8.59
C ASP A 54 19.47 -9.91 8.92
N ASP A 55 19.78 -9.06 7.95
CA ASP A 55 20.69 -7.92 8.12
C ASP A 55 20.22 -6.76 7.25
N SER A 56 19.89 -5.63 7.87
CA SER A 56 19.45 -4.41 7.16
C SER A 56 20.48 -3.85 6.17
N ALA A 57 21.77 -4.17 6.33
CA ALA A 57 22.81 -3.80 5.38
C ALA A 57 22.59 -4.42 4.00
N TRP A 58 21.84 -5.50 3.92
CA TRP A 58 21.54 -6.21 2.67
C TRP A 58 20.60 -5.43 1.74
N ALA A 59 19.95 -4.38 2.24
CA ALA A 59 19.19 -3.44 1.42
C ALA A 59 20.08 -2.55 0.56
N SER A 60 21.34 -2.35 0.93
CA SER A 60 22.25 -1.43 0.22
C SER A 60 22.51 -1.90 -1.22
N PRO A 61 22.45 -1.01 -2.23
CA PRO A 61 22.82 -1.36 -3.60
C PRO A 61 24.29 -1.75 -3.73
N ASP A 62 25.15 -1.25 -2.84
CA ASP A 62 26.60 -1.50 -2.84
C ASP A 62 26.97 -2.77 -2.05
N TYR A 63 26.02 -3.49 -1.48
CA TYR A 63 26.28 -4.72 -0.77
C TYR A 63 26.79 -5.79 -1.73
N ASN A 64 27.89 -6.48 -1.34
CA ASN A 64 28.45 -7.58 -2.12
C ASN A 64 27.69 -8.88 -1.84
N ASP A 65 26.88 -9.32 -2.79
CA ASP A 65 26.06 -10.54 -2.74
C ASP A 65 26.59 -11.66 -3.65
N GLN A 66 27.88 -11.60 -4.05
CA GLN A 66 28.49 -12.59 -4.96
C GLN A 66 28.43 -14.01 -4.40
N ASP A 67 28.56 -14.16 -3.10
CA ASP A 67 28.55 -15.45 -2.42
C ASP A 67 27.13 -15.95 -2.10
N TRP A 68 26.10 -15.19 -2.42
CA TRP A 68 24.72 -15.62 -2.23
C TRP A 68 24.31 -16.67 -3.26
N GLU A 69 23.47 -17.59 -2.83
CA GLU A 69 22.87 -18.57 -3.75
C GLU A 69 21.90 -17.88 -4.73
N GLU A 70 21.54 -18.58 -5.77
CA GLU A 70 20.52 -18.15 -6.71
C GLU A 70 19.33 -19.09 -6.66
N ILE A 71 18.13 -18.51 -6.52
CA ILE A 71 16.88 -19.25 -6.57
C ILE A 71 15.94 -18.63 -7.61
N LYS A 72 14.96 -19.39 -8.05
CA LYS A 72 13.94 -18.88 -8.99
C LYS A 72 12.91 -18.04 -8.28
N VAL A 73 12.49 -16.97 -8.95
CA VAL A 73 11.38 -16.09 -8.56
C VAL A 73 10.45 -15.94 -9.78
N PRO A 74 9.14 -16.16 -9.64
CA PRO A 74 8.45 -16.60 -8.42
C PRO A 74 8.61 -18.12 -8.16
N SER A 75 8.81 -18.48 -6.91
CA SER A 75 8.82 -19.86 -6.38
C SER A 75 8.81 -19.80 -4.85
N SER A 76 8.24 -20.79 -4.18
CA SER A 76 8.49 -20.91 -2.74
C SER A 76 9.94 -21.36 -2.51
N TRP A 77 10.58 -20.91 -1.44
CA TRP A 77 11.95 -21.29 -1.14
C TRP A 77 12.11 -22.78 -0.78
N GLU A 78 11.02 -23.45 -0.33
CA GLU A 78 10.97 -24.91 -0.17
C GLU A 78 11.23 -25.64 -1.48
N ASN A 79 10.67 -25.14 -2.58
CA ASN A 79 10.86 -25.70 -3.92
C ASN A 79 12.28 -25.43 -4.46
N GLU A 80 12.98 -24.47 -3.89
CA GLU A 80 14.35 -24.08 -4.26
C GLU A 80 15.41 -24.69 -3.31
N GLY A 81 15.00 -25.60 -2.41
CA GLY A 81 15.93 -26.38 -1.58
C GLY A 81 15.92 -26.03 -0.10
N TYR A 82 15.18 -25.02 0.35
CA TYR A 82 15.09 -24.58 1.75
C TYR A 82 13.90 -25.20 2.47
N TYR A 83 13.73 -26.51 2.31
CA TYR A 83 12.58 -27.26 2.81
C TYR A 83 12.36 -27.09 4.31
N GLY A 84 11.18 -26.56 4.68
CA GLY A 84 10.78 -26.35 6.07
C GLY A 84 11.52 -25.22 6.78
N TYR A 85 12.18 -24.34 6.05
CA TYR A 85 12.75 -23.12 6.62
C TYR A 85 11.66 -22.11 6.88
N ASN A 86 11.59 -21.59 8.10
CA ASN A 86 10.74 -20.47 8.50
C ASN A 86 11.64 -19.38 9.12
N GLY A 87 11.29 -18.13 8.96
CA GLY A 87 12.05 -17.00 9.47
C GLY A 87 12.31 -15.93 8.42
N PHE A 88 13.42 -15.23 8.58
CA PHE A 88 13.82 -14.16 7.68
C PHE A 88 14.65 -14.66 6.51
N ALA A 89 14.36 -14.15 5.32
CA ALA A 89 15.21 -14.31 4.15
C ALA A 89 15.22 -13.01 3.31
N TRP A 90 16.27 -12.88 2.51
CA TRP A 90 16.44 -11.74 1.62
C TRP A 90 16.66 -12.20 0.20
N TYR A 91 16.05 -11.46 -0.70
CA TYR A 91 16.21 -11.57 -2.15
C TYR A 91 16.88 -10.31 -2.68
N ARG A 92 17.75 -10.46 -3.70
CA ARG A 92 18.35 -9.32 -4.37
C ARG A 92 18.37 -9.55 -5.88
N LYS A 93 18.07 -8.51 -6.64
CA LYS A 93 18.15 -8.50 -8.11
C LYS A 93 18.74 -7.20 -8.60
N THR A 94 19.86 -7.29 -9.30
CA THR A 94 20.42 -6.16 -10.08
C THR A 94 20.01 -6.30 -11.52
N PHE A 95 19.50 -5.22 -12.10
CA PHE A 95 19.00 -5.16 -13.47
C PHE A 95 19.23 -3.78 -14.06
N LYS A 96 19.16 -3.69 -15.40
CA LYS A 96 19.41 -2.42 -16.11
C LYS A 96 18.12 -1.74 -16.50
N ILE A 97 18.07 -0.43 -16.25
CA ILE A 97 17.02 0.46 -16.73
C ILE A 97 17.57 1.27 -17.91
N SER A 98 16.84 1.25 -19.03
CA SER A 98 17.17 2.06 -20.22
C SER A 98 16.68 3.49 -20.07
N ASN A 99 17.18 4.39 -20.94
CA ASN A 99 16.75 5.79 -20.99
C ASN A 99 15.24 5.99 -21.21
N ASP A 100 14.56 4.99 -21.76
CA ASP A 100 13.11 5.06 -22.03
C ASP A 100 12.27 5.18 -20.77
N PHE A 101 12.83 4.78 -19.61
CA PHE A 101 12.21 4.89 -18.30
C PHE A 101 12.62 6.15 -17.52
N LYS A 102 13.59 6.91 -18.03
CA LYS A 102 14.11 8.10 -17.35
C LYS A 102 13.03 9.16 -17.14
N GLY A 103 12.92 9.63 -15.92
CA GLY A 103 11.94 10.65 -15.55
C GLY A 103 10.48 10.16 -15.49
N LYS A 104 10.26 8.85 -15.67
CA LYS A 104 8.94 8.22 -15.49
C LYS A 104 8.81 7.68 -14.06
N ASP A 105 7.61 7.77 -13.54
CA ASP A 105 7.24 7.05 -12.34
C ASP A 105 7.01 5.58 -12.68
N LEU A 106 7.56 4.71 -11.86
CA LEU A 106 7.54 3.28 -12.11
C LEU A 106 6.75 2.57 -11.01
N TYR A 107 6.21 1.43 -11.36
CA TYR A 107 5.59 0.52 -10.42
C TYR A 107 6.29 -0.84 -10.48
N LEU A 108 6.58 -1.38 -9.31
CA LEU A 108 7.02 -2.76 -9.14
C LEU A 108 5.82 -3.63 -8.78
N ASN A 109 5.45 -4.56 -9.64
CA ASN A 109 4.67 -5.71 -9.23
C ASN A 109 5.64 -6.76 -8.72
N LEU A 110 5.53 -7.13 -7.45
CA LEU A 110 6.30 -8.21 -6.84
C LEU A 110 5.47 -9.51 -6.73
N GLY A 111 4.20 -9.44 -7.12
CA GLY A 111 3.29 -10.58 -7.04
C GLY A 111 2.83 -10.87 -5.61
N TYR A 112 2.81 -12.15 -5.24
CA TYR A 112 2.41 -12.59 -3.90
C TYR A 112 3.62 -13.07 -3.12
N VAL A 113 3.75 -12.59 -1.89
CA VAL A 113 4.82 -12.96 -0.96
C VAL A 113 4.20 -13.59 0.28
N ASP A 114 4.71 -14.70 0.71
CA ASP A 114 4.32 -15.38 1.94
C ASP A 114 5.40 -15.16 2.99
N ASP A 115 5.15 -14.49 4.11
CA ASP A 115 3.94 -13.83 4.65
C ASP A 115 4.00 -12.30 4.51
N ALA A 116 5.12 -11.71 4.97
CA ALA A 116 5.35 -10.27 5.04
C ALA A 116 6.63 -9.87 4.34
N ASP A 117 6.67 -8.67 3.76
CA ASP A 117 7.87 -8.14 3.12
C ASP A 117 8.12 -6.65 3.37
N GLU A 118 9.40 -6.28 3.27
CA GLU A 118 9.90 -4.93 3.04
C GLU A 118 10.67 -4.92 1.75
N THR A 119 10.30 -4.04 0.84
CA THR A 119 10.91 -3.94 -0.48
C THR A 119 11.68 -2.63 -0.64
N TYR A 120 12.92 -2.75 -1.07
CA TYR A 120 13.86 -1.64 -1.25
C TYR A 120 14.25 -1.49 -2.72
N PHE A 121 14.29 -0.25 -3.19
CA PHE A 121 14.81 0.11 -4.50
C PHE A 121 16.03 1.01 -4.34
N ASN A 122 17.19 0.57 -4.82
CA ASN A 122 18.47 1.26 -4.66
C ASN A 122 18.76 1.66 -3.19
N GLY A 123 18.41 0.77 -2.23
CA GLY A 123 18.60 0.97 -0.80
C GLY A 123 17.52 1.82 -0.11
N THR A 124 16.58 2.37 -0.85
CA THR A 124 15.45 3.12 -0.30
C THR A 124 14.23 2.23 -0.19
N LEU A 125 13.59 2.18 0.99
CA LEU A 125 12.35 1.45 1.20
C LEU A 125 11.24 2.05 0.34
N VAL A 126 10.58 1.20 -0.47
CA VAL A 126 9.51 1.60 -1.40
C VAL A 126 8.19 0.89 -1.13
N GLY A 127 8.18 -0.11 -0.27
CA GLY A 127 6.95 -0.81 0.10
C GLY A 127 7.11 -1.69 1.32
N ILE A 128 5.99 -1.90 2.02
CA ILE A 128 5.82 -2.86 3.11
C ILE A 128 4.49 -3.54 2.91
N SER A 129 4.44 -4.86 3.11
CA SER A 129 3.19 -5.60 3.23
C SER A 129 3.28 -6.57 4.40
N GLY A 130 2.24 -6.54 5.24
CA GLY A 130 2.25 -7.29 6.49
C GLY A 130 3.10 -6.64 7.59
N GLY A 131 3.44 -7.43 8.61
CA GLY A 131 4.22 -6.96 9.76
C GLY A 131 5.18 -8.03 10.27
N PHE A 132 6.32 -7.58 10.78
CA PHE A 132 7.37 -8.44 11.31
C PHE A 132 7.25 -8.64 12.82
N PRO A 133 7.84 -9.72 13.39
CA PRO A 133 7.93 -9.85 14.85
C PRO A 133 8.54 -8.61 15.51
N PRO A 134 8.08 -8.20 16.73
CA PRO A 134 7.10 -8.93 17.57
C PRO A 134 5.63 -8.67 17.19
N TYR A 135 5.32 -7.79 16.24
CA TYR A 135 3.96 -7.42 15.84
C TYR A 135 3.61 -8.03 14.48
N TYR A 136 3.85 -9.33 14.37
CA TYR A 136 3.60 -10.07 13.13
C TYR A 136 2.16 -9.91 12.61
N LEU A 137 2.07 -9.69 11.31
CA LEU A 137 0.82 -9.64 10.56
C LEU A 137 1.08 -10.23 9.18
N THR A 138 0.33 -11.27 8.81
CA THR A 138 0.45 -11.84 7.47
C THR A 138 -0.23 -10.98 6.41
N ALA A 139 0.35 -10.96 5.21
CA ALA A 139 -0.24 -10.35 4.01
C ALA A 139 -0.16 -11.31 2.81
N TYR A 140 -0.10 -12.63 3.02
CA TYR A 140 0.13 -13.64 1.98
C TYR A 140 -0.89 -13.58 0.83
N THR A 141 -2.13 -13.10 1.08
CA THR A 141 -3.16 -12.95 0.06
C THR A 141 -3.08 -11.64 -0.72
N ALA A 142 -2.26 -10.68 -0.26
CA ALA A 142 -2.16 -9.38 -0.88
C ALA A 142 -1.24 -9.42 -2.12
N PHE A 143 -1.67 -8.77 -3.19
CA PHE A 143 -0.83 -8.54 -4.36
C PHE A 143 0.08 -7.34 -4.13
N ARG A 144 1.40 -7.53 -4.23
CA ARG A 144 2.40 -6.47 -4.01
C ARG A 144 2.55 -5.62 -5.25
N LYS A 145 2.16 -4.36 -5.12
CA LYS A 145 2.34 -3.31 -6.12
C LYS A 145 2.94 -2.09 -5.45
N TYR A 146 4.21 -1.80 -5.72
CA TYR A 146 4.93 -0.71 -5.07
C TYR A 146 5.30 0.38 -6.05
N TYR A 147 5.04 1.62 -5.66
CA TYR A 147 5.44 2.79 -6.42
C TYR A 147 6.94 3.06 -6.24
N ILE A 148 7.64 3.28 -7.36
CA ILE A 148 9.05 3.66 -7.37
C ILE A 148 9.17 5.11 -7.83
N PRO A 149 9.48 6.04 -6.92
CA PRO A 149 9.69 7.45 -7.26
C PRO A 149 10.78 7.63 -8.32
N LYS A 150 10.53 8.46 -9.32
CA LYS A 150 11.48 8.74 -10.43
C LYS A 150 12.87 9.19 -9.96
N GLN A 151 12.96 9.82 -8.78
CA GLN A 151 14.21 10.27 -8.19
C GLN A 151 15.14 9.12 -7.78
N LEU A 152 14.58 7.94 -7.55
CA LEU A 152 15.33 6.73 -7.20
C LEU A 152 15.85 5.99 -8.44
N VAL A 153 15.27 6.25 -9.60
CA VAL A 153 15.56 5.53 -10.85
C VAL A 153 16.85 6.05 -11.46
N LYS A 154 17.81 5.16 -11.68
CA LYS A 154 19.09 5.46 -12.34
C LYS A 154 19.10 4.86 -13.74
N GLU A 155 19.75 5.54 -14.69
CA GLU A 155 20.13 4.90 -15.95
C GLU A 155 21.22 3.85 -15.69
N GLY A 156 21.10 2.67 -16.27
CA GLY A 156 22.02 1.55 -16.01
C GLY A 156 21.57 0.69 -14.84
N ASP A 157 22.50 0.29 -14.00
CA ASP A 157 22.26 -0.70 -12.96
C ASP A 157 21.41 -0.14 -11.81
N ASN A 158 20.33 -0.86 -11.48
CA ASN A 158 19.47 -0.62 -10.33
C ASN A 158 19.30 -1.94 -9.57
N THR A 159 19.09 -1.85 -8.26
CA THR A 159 18.97 -3.01 -7.38
C THR A 159 17.64 -2.98 -6.65
N ILE A 160 16.92 -4.10 -6.69
CA ILE A 160 15.83 -4.40 -5.77
C ILE A 160 16.37 -5.34 -4.71
N ALA A 161 16.07 -5.04 -3.44
CA ALA A 161 16.25 -5.96 -2.33
C ALA A 161 14.90 -6.16 -1.62
N VAL A 162 14.56 -7.41 -1.31
CA VAL A 162 13.31 -7.78 -0.64
C VAL A 162 13.63 -8.57 0.60
N ARG A 163 13.25 -8.05 1.75
CA ARG A 163 13.28 -8.73 3.04
C ARG A 163 11.96 -9.44 3.23
N VAL A 164 11.96 -10.74 3.43
CA VAL A 164 10.76 -11.55 3.61
C VAL A 164 10.79 -12.21 4.98
N TYR A 165 9.66 -12.34 5.60
CA TYR A 165 9.45 -13.14 6.80
C TYR A 165 8.28 -14.09 6.59
N ASP A 166 8.54 -15.36 6.85
CA ASP A 166 7.53 -16.41 6.87
C ASP A 166 7.50 -17.08 8.26
N ILE A 167 6.32 -17.40 8.75
CA ILE A 167 6.15 -18.06 10.06
C ILE A 167 5.94 -19.56 9.95
N GLN A 168 5.42 -20.05 8.82
CA GLN A 168 5.10 -21.47 8.63
C GLN A 168 4.71 -21.81 7.19
N LEU A 169 4.86 -23.08 6.83
CA LEU A 169 4.48 -23.67 5.54
C LEU A 169 5.40 -23.22 4.40
N GLU A 170 4.85 -22.57 3.38
CA GLU A 170 5.59 -22.11 2.21
C GLU A 170 5.97 -20.66 2.39
N GLY A 171 7.23 -20.31 2.15
CA GLY A 171 7.69 -18.93 2.26
C GLY A 171 8.29 -18.41 0.96
N GLY A 172 8.38 -17.07 0.85
CA GLY A 172 9.04 -16.41 -0.26
C GLY A 172 8.15 -15.68 -1.25
N ILE A 173 8.71 -15.29 -2.40
CA ILE A 173 7.98 -14.67 -3.52
C ILE A 173 7.34 -15.78 -4.34
N ILE A 174 6.12 -16.17 -3.99
CA ILE A 174 5.54 -17.47 -4.39
C ILE A 174 4.78 -17.42 -5.73
N LYS A 175 4.29 -16.25 -6.15
CA LYS A 175 3.50 -16.11 -7.39
C LYS A 175 3.69 -14.74 -8.01
N GLY A 176 3.88 -14.69 -9.33
CA GLY A 176 4.04 -13.47 -10.13
C GLY A 176 2.70 -12.80 -10.54
N PRO A 177 2.78 -11.82 -11.45
CA PRO A 177 3.97 -11.41 -12.19
C PRO A 177 4.96 -10.61 -11.35
N VAL A 178 6.27 -10.75 -11.63
CA VAL A 178 7.35 -9.96 -11.01
C VAL A 178 7.98 -9.09 -12.08
N ARG A 179 7.64 -7.79 -12.08
CA ARG A 179 8.03 -6.87 -13.16
C ARG A 179 8.01 -5.42 -12.73
N ILE A 180 8.79 -4.59 -13.40
CA ILE A 180 8.66 -3.13 -13.37
C ILE A 180 7.95 -2.65 -14.63
N TYR A 181 7.08 -1.65 -14.49
CA TYR A 181 6.40 -1.03 -15.60
C TYR A 181 6.15 0.46 -15.36
N SER A 182 6.02 1.22 -16.45
CA SER A 182 5.53 2.59 -16.41
C SER A 182 4.09 2.63 -16.93
N THR A 183 3.27 3.49 -16.36
CA THR A 183 1.93 3.75 -16.89
C THR A 183 1.91 5.12 -17.54
N GLU A 184 1.51 5.21 -18.82
CA GLU A 184 1.24 6.50 -19.45
C GLU A 184 -0.16 7.04 -19.11
N GLN A 185 -1.06 6.16 -18.68
CA GLN A 185 -2.49 6.46 -18.53
C GLN A 185 -2.87 7.28 -17.30
N ASN A 186 -1.99 7.41 -16.31
CA ASN A 186 -2.22 8.28 -15.17
C ASN A 186 -1.03 9.21 -14.95
N LYS A 187 -0.82 10.16 -15.87
CA LYS A 187 -0.20 11.42 -15.44
C LYS A 187 -1.19 12.04 -14.45
N SER A 188 -1.11 11.59 -13.19
CA SER A 188 -1.71 12.36 -12.11
C SER A 188 -1.32 13.80 -12.35
N LEU A 189 -2.28 14.70 -12.31
CA LEU A 189 -2.06 16.16 -12.48
C LEU A 189 -0.92 16.67 -11.58
N SER A 190 -0.45 15.86 -10.66
CA SER A 190 0.48 16.13 -9.59
C SER A 190 1.79 15.33 -9.64
N ALA A 191 1.96 14.41 -10.61
CA ALA A 191 3.15 13.53 -10.67
C ALA A 191 4.48 14.30 -10.78
N ASP A 192 4.44 15.56 -11.24
CA ASP A 192 5.62 16.42 -11.37
C ASP A 192 5.83 17.35 -10.15
N LEU A 193 4.92 17.36 -9.16
CA LEU A 193 5.10 18.09 -7.92
C LEU A 193 6.12 17.36 -7.03
N ILE A 194 7.23 18.00 -6.75
CA ILE A 194 8.28 17.47 -5.86
C ILE A 194 8.17 18.20 -4.53
N PRO A 195 7.82 17.50 -3.43
CA PRO A 195 7.79 18.13 -2.12
C PRO A 195 9.18 18.59 -1.67
N ASP A 196 9.26 19.76 -1.04
CA ASP A 196 10.48 20.23 -0.34
C ASP A 196 10.85 19.33 0.84
N ILE A 197 9.81 18.79 1.49
CA ILE A 197 9.93 17.80 2.57
C ILE A 197 9.11 16.59 2.16
N ASN A 198 9.80 15.54 1.74
CA ASN A 198 9.17 14.28 1.38
C ASN A 198 8.73 13.53 2.66
N LEU A 199 7.46 13.17 2.72
CA LEU A 199 6.87 12.41 3.83
C LEU A 199 6.38 11.02 3.39
N THR A 200 6.67 10.63 2.16
CA THR A 200 6.49 9.24 1.68
C THR A 200 7.25 8.28 2.60
N GLY A 201 6.68 7.12 2.88
CA GLY A 201 7.34 6.09 3.68
C GLY A 201 6.47 5.60 4.83
N VAL A 202 7.10 5.14 5.91
CA VAL A 202 6.40 4.52 7.04
C VAL A 202 5.67 5.57 7.89
N TRP A 203 4.38 5.32 8.11
CA TRP A 203 3.51 6.08 9.00
C TRP A 203 2.96 5.16 10.10
N LYS A 204 2.52 5.72 11.20
CA LYS A 204 1.69 5.01 12.18
C LYS A 204 0.26 4.91 11.67
N PHE A 205 -0.40 3.77 11.94
CA PHE A 205 -1.74 3.46 11.45
C PHE A 205 -2.56 2.70 12.49
N GLU A 206 -3.83 3.07 12.63
CA GLU A 206 -4.77 2.37 13.48
C GLU A 206 -6.17 2.41 12.86
N THR A 207 -6.87 1.27 12.91
CA THR A 207 -8.26 1.15 12.47
C THR A 207 -9.21 1.63 13.54
N GLY A 208 -10.39 2.11 13.13
CA GLY A 208 -11.38 2.68 14.03
C GLY A 208 -11.34 4.20 14.08
N ASP A 209 -12.08 4.80 15.01
CA ASP A 209 -12.28 6.24 15.06
C ASP A 209 -12.26 6.79 16.48
N ASN A 210 -11.28 7.63 16.76
CA ASN A 210 -11.21 8.40 18.01
C ASN A 210 -10.69 9.82 17.72
N PRO A 211 -11.50 10.87 17.97
CA PRO A 211 -11.10 12.25 17.73
C PRO A 211 -9.84 12.74 18.49
N GLU A 212 -9.45 12.05 19.58
CA GLU A 212 -8.23 12.37 20.32
C GLU A 212 -6.95 11.99 19.55
N TRP A 213 -7.06 11.12 18.55
CA TRP A 213 -5.94 10.65 17.76
C TRP A 213 -5.29 11.76 16.90
N LYS A 214 -5.96 12.88 16.71
CA LYS A 214 -5.38 14.06 16.06
C LYS A 214 -4.37 14.81 16.94
N GLU A 215 -4.43 14.64 18.26
CA GLU A 215 -3.66 15.47 19.19
C GLU A 215 -2.15 15.22 19.06
N LYS A 216 -1.35 16.30 19.02
CA LYS A 216 0.12 16.21 18.88
C LYS A 216 0.77 15.29 19.90
N LYS A 217 0.26 15.31 21.16
CA LYS A 217 0.82 14.55 22.29
C LYS A 217 0.22 13.17 22.47
N PHE A 218 -0.65 12.72 21.54
CA PHE A 218 -1.20 11.38 21.61
C PHE A 218 -0.07 10.35 21.46
N ASP A 219 -0.06 9.33 22.31
CA ASP A 219 0.91 8.23 22.25
C ASP A 219 0.45 7.17 21.24
N ASP A 220 1.12 7.14 20.10
CA ASP A 220 0.87 6.19 19.01
C ASP A 220 1.90 5.05 18.95
N PHE A 221 2.64 4.81 20.04
CA PHE A 221 3.70 3.80 20.08
C PHE A 221 3.19 2.39 19.74
N SER A 222 1.98 2.04 20.20
CA SER A 222 1.36 0.73 19.96
C SER A 222 0.74 0.58 18.57
N TRP A 223 0.62 1.68 17.80
CA TRP A 223 0.04 1.63 16.46
C TRP A 223 0.91 0.84 15.49
N LYS A 224 0.26 0.23 14.52
CA LYS A 224 0.95 -0.50 13.45
C LYS A 224 1.67 0.48 12.51
N ASN A 225 2.62 -0.05 11.77
CA ASN A 225 3.27 0.71 10.70
C ASN A 225 2.59 0.38 9.37
N ILE A 226 2.43 1.41 8.54
CA ILE A 226 1.93 1.29 7.17
C ILE A 226 2.78 2.15 6.24
N PHE A 227 2.94 1.75 5.00
CA PHE A 227 3.65 2.53 3.99
C PHE A 227 2.69 3.47 3.25
N VAL A 228 3.06 4.74 3.14
CA VAL A 228 2.29 5.77 2.44
C VAL A 228 3.13 6.36 1.30
N PRO A 229 2.61 6.42 0.05
CA PRO A 229 1.28 5.99 -0.36
C PRO A 229 1.18 4.48 -0.58
N GLY A 230 -0.02 3.93 -0.35
CA GLY A 230 -0.36 2.54 -0.58
C GLY A 230 -1.74 2.21 -0.01
N VAL A 231 -2.48 1.31 -0.66
CA VAL A 231 -3.75 0.82 -0.14
C VAL A 231 -3.51 -0.03 1.09
N TRP A 232 -4.36 0.07 2.09
CA TRP A 232 -4.18 -0.68 3.35
C TRP A 232 -4.49 -2.18 3.20
N GLU A 233 -5.32 -2.58 2.22
CA GLU A 233 -5.59 -3.99 1.90
C GLU A 233 -4.32 -4.75 1.54
N ALA A 234 -3.45 -4.12 0.74
CA ALA A 234 -2.16 -4.69 0.37
C ALA A 234 -1.16 -4.76 1.54
N GLN A 235 -1.47 -4.14 2.67
CA GLN A 235 -0.57 -4.01 3.80
C GLN A 235 -1.05 -4.77 5.05
N GLY A 236 -1.95 -5.76 4.86
CA GLY A 236 -2.40 -6.65 5.92
C GLY A 236 -3.76 -6.29 6.53
N PHE A 237 -4.48 -5.29 5.97
CA PHE A 237 -5.82 -4.91 6.42
C PHE A 237 -6.89 -5.30 5.38
N GLY A 238 -6.68 -6.45 4.72
CA GLY A 238 -7.56 -6.93 3.64
C GLY A 238 -9.01 -7.04 4.06
N GLY A 239 -9.90 -6.45 3.26
CA GLY A 239 -11.34 -6.44 3.50
C GLY A 239 -11.80 -5.57 4.68
N TYR A 240 -10.98 -4.61 5.09
CA TYR A 240 -11.38 -3.62 6.09
C TYR A 240 -12.01 -2.41 5.43
N ASP A 241 -13.28 -2.18 5.69
CA ASP A 241 -14.00 -0.94 5.37
C ASP A 241 -14.28 -0.17 6.66
N GLY A 242 -14.20 1.16 6.62
CA GLY A 242 -14.49 2.00 7.76
C GLY A 242 -13.50 3.12 8.02
N PHE A 243 -13.43 3.54 9.28
CA PHE A 243 -12.51 4.59 9.70
C PHE A 243 -11.12 4.05 9.97
N ALA A 244 -10.10 4.78 9.52
CA ALA A 244 -8.73 4.57 9.92
C ALA A 244 -7.99 5.90 10.10
N TRP A 245 -6.94 5.87 10.91
CA TRP A 245 -6.11 7.03 11.17
C TRP A 245 -4.65 6.74 10.85
N TYR A 246 -4.02 7.73 10.24
CA TYR A 246 -2.60 7.79 9.95
C TYR A 246 -1.96 8.86 10.80
N ARG A 247 -0.72 8.63 11.25
CA ARG A 247 0.06 9.64 11.97
C ARG A 247 1.51 9.62 11.51
N LYS A 248 2.10 10.82 11.38
CA LYS A 248 3.50 11.00 11.01
C LYS A 248 4.11 12.16 11.77
N SER A 249 5.15 11.88 12.55
CA SER A 249 6.03 12.90 13.11
C SER A 249 7.08 13.29 12.09
N PHE A 250 7.37 14.58 12.01
CA PHE A 250 8.43 15.12 11.16
C PHE A 250 9.01 16.42 11.75
N SER A 251 10.24 16.72 11.38
CA SER A 251 10.87 18.00 11.74
C SER A 251 10.82 18.97 10.56
N LEU A 252 10.35 20.20 10.81
CA LEU A 252 10.39 21.27 9.83
C LEU A 252 11.72 22.03 10.01
N PRO A 253 12.63 22.04 9.02
CA PRO A 253 13.88 22.79 9.12
C PRO A 253 13.69 24.29 9.34
N ASP A 254 14.56 24.94 10.11
CA ASP A 254 14.48 26.37 10.45
C ASP A 254 14.42 27.29 9.22
N LYS A 255 14.99 26.89 8.10
CA LYS A 255 14.92 27.65 6.84
C LYS A 255 13.50 27.90 6.32
N TYR A 256 12.51 27.16 6.81
CA TYR A 256 11.10 27.32 6.46
C TYR A 256 10.31 28.12 7.50
N ALA A 257 10.98 28.73 8.48
CA ALA A 257 10.31 29.58 9.47
C ALA A 257 9.59 30.75 8.76
N GLY A 258 8.29 30.94 9.04
CA GLY A 258 7.47 31.97 8.39
C GLY A 258 7.16 31.73 6.91
N THR A 259 7.49 30.55 6.39
CA THR A 259 7.17 30.18 5.01
C THR A 259 5.77 29.56 4.92
N LYS A 260 4.95 30.05 3.99
CA LYS A 260 3.65 29.45 3.69
C LYS A 260 3.84 28.10 3.02
N MET A 261 3.32 27.07 3.65
CA MET A 261 3.45 25.69 3.18
C MET A 261 2.09 25.10 2.77
N ILE A 262 2.15 24.15 1.86
CA ILE A 262 1.02 23.33 1.42
C ILE A 262 1.36 21.89 1.72
N PHE A 263 0.45 21.16 2.33
CA PHE A 263 0.56 19.73 2.50
C PHE A 263 -0.04 19.00 1.30
N LEU A 264 0.79 18.27 0.58
CA LEU A 264 0.39 17.38 -0.49
C LEU A 264 0.09 16.02 0.13
N LEU A 265 -1.16 15.60 0.10
CA LEU A 265 -1.62 14.31 0.60
C LEU A 265 -1.85 13.30 -0.53
N GLY A 266 -1.73 13.73 -1.79
CA GLY A 266 -1.98 12.87 -2.93
C GLY A 266 -3.44 12.48 -3.07
N LYS A 267 -3.73 11.20 -3.30
CA LYS A 267 -5.11 10.70 -3.39
C LYS A 267 -5.43 9.77 -2.24
N VAL A 268 -6.66 9.88 -1.77
CA VAL A 268 -7.20 9.08 -0.65
C VAL A 268 -8.51 8.43 -1.08
N ASP A 269 -8.70 7.19 -0.77
CA ASP A 269 -9.94 6.46 -0.97
C ASP A 269 -10.67 6.29 0.38
N ASP A 270 -11.89 6.78 0.61
CA ASP A 270 -12.74 7.70 -0.20
C ASP A 270 -12.57 9.16 0.23
N ILE A 271 -12.73 9.47 1.54
CA ILE A 271 -12.75 10.80 2.14
C ILE A 271 -11.75 10.95 3.28
N ASP A 272 -11.28 12.17 3.51
CA ASP A 272 -10.30 12.45 4.56
C ASP A 272 -10.52 13.76 5.32
N GLN A 273 -10.03 13.79 6.55
CA GLN A 273 -9.77 14.98 7.36
C GLN A 273 -8.31 14.99 7.77
N THR A 274 -7.62 16.05 7.44
CA THR A 274 -6.18 16.21 7.72
C THR A 274 -5.93 17.24 8.79
N PHE A 275 -5.16 16.84 9.81
CA PHE A 275 -4.78 17.68 10.95
C PHE A 275 -3.27 17.82 11.03
N ILE A 276 -2.80 19.02 11.42
CA ILE A 276 -1.40 19.25 11.80
C ILE A 276 -1.37 19.80 13.21
N ASN A 277 -0.58 19.18 14.08
CA ASN A 277 -0.47 19.54 15.50
C ASN A 277 -1.85 19.65 16.21
N GLY A 278 -2.82 18.78 15.83
CA GLY A 278 -4.18 18.76 16.36
C GLY A 278 -5.18 19.71 15.68
N SER A 279 -4.71 20.63 14.83
CA SER A 279 -5.56 21.61 14.12
C SER A 279 -5.96 21.09 12.73
N LEU A 280 -7.25 21.15 12.38
CA LEU A 280 -7.74 20.78 11.05
C LEU A 280 -7.18 21.76 10.00
N VAL A 281 -6.52 21.25 8.97
CA VAL A 281 -5.96 22.03 7.86
C VAL A 281 -6.67 21.80 6.55
N GLY A 282 -7.41 20.71 6.43
CA GLY A 282 -8.22 20.42 5.24
C GLY A 282 -9.04 19.17 5.38
N GLU A 283 -10.06 19.06 4.52
CA GLU A 283 -10.92 17.89 4.41
C GLU A 283 -11.44 17.73 2.98
N THR A 284 -11.72 16.50 2.60
CA THR A 284 -12.35 16.16 1.33
C THR A 284 -13.50 15.19 1.60
N GLY A 285 -14.65 15.45 0.92
CA GLY A 285 -15.86 14.65 1.05
C GLY A 285 -16.87 15.20 2.06
N ASP A 286 -18.06 14.55 2.11
CA ASP A 286 -19.14 14.92 3.05
C ASP A 286 -19.06 14.08 4.34
N TRP A 287 -18.68 14.71 5.43
CA TRP A 287 -18.56 14.10 6.76
C TRP A 287 -19.88 14.02 7.53
N ASN A 288 -21.01 14.33 6.88
CA ASN A 288 -22.34 14.23 7.50
C ASN A 288 -22.93 12.82 7.32
N PHE A 289 -22.46 11.85 8.09
CA PHE A 289 -22.90 10.45 8.03
C PHE A 289 -24.41 10.22 8.23
N ASN A 290 -25.17 11.20 8.72
CA ASN A 290 -26.62 11.12 8.76
C ASN A 290 -27.29 11.33 7.38
N ARG A 291 -26.55 11.80 6.40
CA ARG A 291 -27.02 12.10 5.03
C ARG A 291 -26.35 11.24 3.97
N ILE A 292 -25.40 10.39 4.34
CA ILE A 292 -24.65 9.60 3.37
C ILE A 292 -25.64 8.65 2.66
N PRO A 293 -25.88 8.82 1.37
CA PRO A 293 -26.60 7.83 0.58
C PRO A 293 -25.81 6.52 0.61
N ARG A 294 -26.48 5.38 0.53
CA ARG A 294 -25.84 4.05 0.48
C ARG A 294 -24.93 3.81 -0.73
N SER A 295 -24.60 4.83 -1.50
CA SER A 295 -23.64 4.80 -2.61
C SER A 295 -22.62 5.94 -2.40
N PHE A 296 -21.44 5.60 -1.93
CA PHE A 296 -20.34 6.51 -1.59
C PHE A 296 -19.65 7.17 -2.80
N ASN A 297 -19.96 6.79 -4.02
CA ASN A 297 -19.24 7.19 -5.22
C ASN A 297 -20.00 8.24 -6.08
N GLN A 298 -20.68 9.21 -5.49
CA GLN A 298 -21.39 10.19 -6.32
C GLN A 298 -20.51 11.28 -6.92
N ASN A 299 -19.33 11.56 -6.33
CA ASN A 299 -18.48 12.69 -6.75
C ASN A 299 -17.05 12.29 -7.10
N ASN A 300 -16.69 11.00 -7.10
CA ASN A 300 -15.32 10.50 -7.34
C ASN A 300 -14.29 11.15 -6.41
N GLU A 301 -14.62 11.28 -5.11
CA GLU A 301 -13.71 11.89 -4.12
C GLU A 301 -12.36 11.18 -4.11
N TRP A 302 -12.32 9.88 -4.34
CA TRP A 302 -11.10 9.08 -4.43
C TRP A 302 -10.14 9.55 -5.55
N GLU A 303 -10.63 10.16 -6.63
CA GLU A 303 -9.80 10.70 -7.71
C GLU A 303 -9.21 12.09 -7.41
N ILE A 304 -9.76 12.80 -6.42
CA ILE A 304 -9.36 14.16 -6.11
C ILE A 304 -7.93 14.15 -5.53
N PHE A 305 -7.06 14.96 -6.12
CA PHE A 305 -5.75 15.23 -5.54
C PHE A 305 -5.85 16.23 -4.38
N ARG A 306 -5.37 15.84 -3.19
CA ARG A 306 -5.40 16.64 -1.97
C ARG A 306 -4.16 17.49 -1.85
N ALA A 307 -4.38 18.82 -1.73
CA ALA A 307 -3.35 19.80 -1.43
C ALA A 307 -3.94 20.82 -0.45
N TYR A 308 -3.51 20.79 0.81
CA TYR A 308 -4.07 21.58 1.89
C TYR A 308 -3.17 22.72 2.28
N PHE A 309 -3.68 23.97 2.22
CA PHE A 309 -2.96 25.17 2.66
C PHE A 309 -2.86 25.17 4.19
N ILE A 310 -1.64 25.31 4.71
CA ILE A 310 -1.40 25.27 6.15
C ILE A 310 -1.29 26.72 6.66
N PRO A 311 -2.11 27.12 7.66
CA PRO A 311 -1.90 28.41 8.35
C PRO A 311 -0.51 28.48 9.00
N GLU A 312 0.17 29.63 8.89
CA GLU A 312 1.57 29.82 9.31
C GLU A 312 1.79 29.47 10.79
N GLU A 313 0.80 29.76 11.63
CA GLU A 313 0.89 29.56 13.09
C GLU A 313 0.86 28.08 13.52
N ILE A 314 0.42 27.18 12.64
CA ILE A 314 0.25 25.75 12.95
C ILE A 314 1.59 25.01 12.89
N LEU A 315 2.39 25.29 11.85
CA LEU A 315 3.71 24.67 11.67
C LEU A 315 4.75 25.32 12.59
N LYS A 316 5.61 24.49 13.17
CA LYS A 316 6.72 24.91 14.05
C LYS A 316 8.05 24.54 13.42
N ALA A 317 8.76 25.53 12.89
CA ALA A 317 10.11 25.37 12.40
C ALA A 317 11.07 25.09 13.56
N GLY A 318 12.07 24.26 13.35
CA GLY A 318 13.03 23.82 14.38
C GLY A 318 12.45 22.85 15.41
N GLU A 319 11.17 22.49 15.31
CA GLU A 319 10.50 21.59 16.23
C GLU A 319 9.92 20.36 15.49
N GLU A 320 9.56 19.36 16.28
CA GLU A 320 8.75 18.25 15.78
C GLU A 320 7.32 18.72 15.54
N ASN A 321 6.76 18.33 14.41
CA ASN A 321 5.37 18.47 14.05
C ASN A 321 4.73 17.09 13.81
N VAL A 322 3.41 17.00 13.99
CA VAL A 322 2.66 15.77 13.77
C VAL A 322 1.54 16.03 12.76
N ILE A 323 1.52 15.25 11.69
CA ILE A 323 0.37 15.13 10.80
C ILE A 323 -0.47 13.96 11.27
N SER A 324 -1.79 14.16 11.32
CA SER A 324 -2.77 13.09 11.54
C SER A 324 -3.80 13.16 10.43
N VAL A 325 -4.07 12.03 9.78
CA VAL A 325 -5.08 11.94 8.72
C VAL A 325 -6.11 10.93 9.13
N ARG A 326 -7.36 11.36 9.22
CA ARG A 326 -8.53 10.51 9.42
C ARG A 326 -9.11 10.18 8.07
N VAL A 327 -9.20 8.90 7.75
CA VAL A 327 -9.74 8.40 6.49
C VAL A 327 -11.00 7.61 6.77
N TYR A 328 -11.98 7.70 5.89
CA TYR A 328 -13.11 6.77 5.84
C TYR A 328 -13.19 6.20 4.43
N ASP A 329 -13.20 4.89 4.37
CA ASP A 329 -13.41 4.10 3.18
C ASP A 329 -14.72 3.33 3.31
N GLY A 330 -15.51 3.30 2.25
CA GLY A 330 -16.82 2.66 2.23
C GLY A 330 -16.85 1.28 1.60
N MET A 331 -15.89 0.94 0.75
CA MET A 331 -15.80 -0.37 0.10
C MET A 331 -14.56 -0.52 -0.80
N VAL A 332 -14.10 -1.75 -0.95
CA VAL A 332 -13.07 -2.25 -1.88
C VAL A 332 -11.66 -1.94 -1.39
N ASP A 333 -11.05 -0.86 -1.83
CA ASP A 333 -9.68 -0.48 -1.50
C ASP A 333 -9.69 0.83 -0.72
N GLY A 334 -8.95 0.92 0.37
CA GLY A 334 -8.91 2.11 1.21
C GLY A 334 -7.52 2.67 1.43
N GLY A 335 -7.46 3.92 1.84
CA GLY A 335 -6.24 4.56 2.31
C GLY A 335 -5.67 5.67 1.43
N ILE A 336 -4.47 6.13 1.80
CA ILE A 336 -3.71 7.13 1.06
C ILE A 336 -2.92 6.39 -0.02
N TYR A 337 -3.49 6.25 -1.23
CA TYR A 337 -3.01 5.28 -2.20
C TYR A 337 -2.10 5.84 -3.31
N ASP A 338 -2.09 7.16 -3.53
CA ASP A 338 -1.27 7.82 -4.58
C ASP A 338 -0.62 9.09 -4.04
N GLY A 339 0.56 9.46 -4.58
CA GLY A 339 1.35 10.61 -4.14
C GLY A 339 1.27 11.80 -5.12
N PRO A 340 2.16 12.78 -4.91
CA PRO A 340 3.21 12.89 -3.89
C PRO A 340 2.70 13.21 -2.48
N ILE A 341 3.47 12.78 -1.47
CA ILE A 341 3.17 13.00 -0.05
C ILE A 341 4.26 13.89 0.55
N GLY A 342 3.92 15.05 1.08
CA GLY A 342 4.90 15.94 1.69
C GLY A 342 4.50 17.39 1.77
N LEU A 343 5.45 18.23 2.14
CA LEU A 343 5.26 19.67 2.22
C LEU A 343 5.97 20.37 1.04
N ILE A 344 5.30 21.32 0.43
CA ILE A 344 5.84 22.19 -0.62
C ILE A 344 5.58 23.66 -0.25
N THR A 345 6.49 24.55 -0.62
CA THR A 345 6.22 26.00 -0.44
C THR A 345 5.06 26.45 -1.32
N GLN A 346 4.28 27.42 -0.85
CA GLN A 346 3.22 28.00 -1.66
C GLN A 346 3.77 28.63 -2.95
N GLU A 347 4.99 29.16 -2.91
CA GLU A 347 5.66 29.73 -4.08
C GLU A 347 5.89 28.68 -5.17
N GLU A 348 6.50 27.54 -4.83
CA GLU A 348 6.76 26.45 -5.77
C GLU A 348 5.48 25.79 -6.29
N TYR A 349 4.50 25.58 -5.40
CA TYR A 349 3.19 25.09 -5.81
C TYR A 349 2.50 26.03 -6.81
N THR A 350 2.57 27.35 -6.55
CA THR A 350 2.01 28.35 -7.46
C THR A 350 2.77 28.40 -8.77
N ALA A 351 4.10 28.32 -8.73
CA ALA A 351 4.95 28.27 -9.92
C ALA A 351 4.65 27.05 -10.80
N TYR A 352 4.47 25.89 -10.17
CA TYR A 352 4.06 24.68 -10.89
C TYR A 352 2.78 24.90 -11.70
N TRP A 353 1.70 25.42 -11.08
CA TRP A 353 0.43 25.63 -11.76
C TRP A 353 0.49 26.72 -12.86
N LYS A 354 1.29 27.78 -12.66
CA LYS A 354 1.49 28.83 -13.65
C LYS A 354 2.28 28.37 -14.88
N ASN A 355 3.24 27.49 -14.68
CA ASN A 355 4.13 27.01 -15.74
C ASN A 355 3.59 25.80 -16.50
N ARG A 356 2.48 25.24 -16.03
CA ARG A 356 1.82 24.10 -16.67
C ARG A 356 1.25 24.53 -18.00
N LYS A 357 1.78 24.00 -19.09
CA LYS A 357 1.19 24.21 -20.41
C LYS A 357 -0.09 23.38 -20.51
N HIS A 358 -1.13 23.98 -21.08
CA HIS A 358 -2.29 23.22 -21.49
C HIS A 358 -1.87 22.29 -22.64
N ASP A 359 -1.69 21.00 -22.33
CA ASP A 359 -1.56 19.94 -23.31
C ASP A 359 -2.94 19.53 -23.81
#